data_c80456d01637164400f0abe090ee2bd4
#
_entry.id   c80456d01637164400f0abe090ee2bd4
#
_cell.length_a   1.000
_cell.length_b   1.000
_cell.length_c   1.000
_cell.angle_alpha   90.00
_cell.angle_beta   90.00
_cell.angle_gamma   90.00
#
_symmetry.space_group_name_H-M   'P 1'
#
loop_
_entity.id
_entity.type
_entity.pdbx_description
1 polymer ?
#
loop_
_entity_poly.entity_id
_entity_poly.type
_entity_poly.pdbx_seq_one_letter_code
_entity_poly.pdbx_strand_id
1 'polypeptide(L)'
;MSRSYFQDVAQELGFMQVEWVAGLLSIAHLFGPSKKRCGIYLLYLDSEHFYVGQALDVVRRFAQHLRSKGCIEGFAFLPLPQSRLDAHERQLIRQAEAQTIPLVNITHMSVVTGERDLDLLVPLDEQESWLAGKPQAKPTGARVIVDDAQCRRFNSRFQRFSASKHYAQVLEWLAIYLQNAIIAPWRTEYSFWSVSCLPSTGSQAIWHRSYAVNAAVMELFVVGRWSDGADPPWAFINVASDVLEDAFGSLSEVARSHPGLDLSNNRMYRDAGAHQVTLFMEDACCLPRVLADTAIQTAARTLALRVMRKRATIYAKYHCPQLAHAALDAAHK
;
A
#
# COMPACT_ATOMS: atom_id res chain seq x y z
N MET A 1 1.73 -24.69 20.40
CA MET A 1 3.13 -24.67 19.94
C MET A 1 4.03 -24.15 21.05
N SER A 2 5.32 -24.42 21.00
CA SER A 2 6.17 -24.41 22.17
C SER A 2 7.15 -23.23 22.18
N ARG A 3 7.73 -22.98 23.35
CA ARG A 3 8.90 -22.09 23.54
C ARG A 3 10.02 -22.35 22.51
N SER A 4 10.18 -23.61 22.07
CA SER A 4 11.17 -23.99 21.05
C SER A 4 10.90 -23.29 19.72
N TYR A 5 9.66 -23.27 19.23
CA TYR A 5 9.31 -22.60 17.97
C TYR A 5 9.63 -21.12 18.01
N PHE A 6 9.30 -20.43 19.11
CA PHE A 6 9.68 -19.03 19.27
C PHE A 6 11.20 -18.82 19.29
N GLN A 7 11.94 -19.73 19.94
CA GLN A 7 13.40 -19.67 20.00
C GLN A 7 14.01 -19.86 18.61
N ASP A 8 13.52 -20.83 17.85
CA ASP A 8 14.01 -21.11 16.50
C ASP A 8 13.80 -19.90 15.58
N VAL A 9 12.59 -19.37 15.53
CA VAL A 9 12.26 -18.17 14.74
C VAL A 9 13.09 -16.94 15.17
N ALA A 10 13.22 -16.72 16.47
CA ALA A 10 14.02 -15.60 16.98
C ALA A 10 15.48 -15.73 16.58
N GLN A 11 16.04 -16.93 16.64
CA GLN A 11 17.43 -17.22 16.24
C GLN A 11 17.63 -17.03 14.73
N GLU A 12 16.71 -17.51 13.90
CA GLU A 12 16.73 -17.31 12.45
C GLU A 12 16.69 -15.83 12.07
N LEU A 13 15.96 -15.02 12.84
CA LEU A 13 15.91 -13.56 12.67
C LEU A 13 17.07 -12.81 13.36
N GLY A 14 18.05 -13.53 13.95
CA GLY A 14 19.26 -12.95 14.53
C GLY A 14 19.11 -12.42 15.96
N PHE A 15 18.04 -12.80 16.68
CA PHE A 15 17.91 -12.46 18.10
C PHE A 15 18.63 -13.50 18.96
N MET A 16 19.60 -13.06 19.74
CA MET A 16 20.45 -13.95 20.57
C MET A 16 19.82 -14.33 21.92
N GLN A 17 18.90 -13.51 22.42
CA GLN A 17 18.25 -13.71 23.71
C GLN A 17 16.75 -13.63 23.54
N VAL A 18 16.07 -14.64 24.05
CA VAL A 18 14.61 -14.75 24.06
C VAL A 18 14.11 -14.93 25.48
N GLU A 19 13.03 -14.25 25.80
CA GLU A 19 12.40 -14.28 27.13
C GLU A 19 10.95 -14.72 26.99
N TRP A 20 10.50 -15.58 27.88
CA TRP A 20 9.10 -15.96 27.99
C TRP A 20 8.41 -15.01 28.96
N VAL A 21 7.47 -14.23 28.46
CA VAL A 21 6.87 -13.09 29.17
C VAL A 21 5.35 -13.24 29.38
N ALA A 22 4.80 -14.43 29.16
CA ALA A 22 3.39 -14.71 29.34
C ALA A 22 2.92 -14.29 30.75
N GLY A 23 1.85 -13.50 30.82
CA GLY A 23 1.29 -12.98 32.06
C GLY A 23 2.01 -11.79 32.68
N LEU A 24 3.14 -11.34 32.11
CA LEU A 24 3.85 -10.17 32.62
C LEU A 24 3.18 -8.87 32.14
N LEU A 25 2.97 -7.93 33.05
CA LEU A 25 2.47 -6.59 32.74
C LEU A 25 3.60 -5.63 32.30
N SER A 26 4.84 -5.98 32.55
CA SER A 26 6.02 -5.16 32.21
C SER A 26 7.26 -6.04 32.07
N ILE A 27 8.15 -5.63 31.17
CA ILE A 27 9.47 -6.22 30.97
C ILE A 27 10.60 -5.35 31.55
N ALA A 28 10.28 -4.41 32.44
CA ALA A 28 11.27 -3.47 32.98
C ALA A 28 12.41 -4.20 33.72
N HIS A 29 12.14 -5.32 34.36
CA HIS A 29 13.13 -6.15 35.10
C HIS A 29 14.22 -6.76 34.18
N LEU A 30 13.94 -6.90 32.87
CA LEU A 30 14.92 -7.38 31.89
C LEU A 30 15.97 -6.29 31.53
N PHE A 31 15.68 -5.04 31.88
CA PHE A 31 16.49 -3.88 31.52
C PHE A 31 17.00 -3.18 32.77
N GLY A 32 18.16 -3.62 33.27
CA GLY A 32 18.88 -2.91 34.35
C GLY A 32 19.30 -1.48 33.92
N PRO A 33 19.83 -0.68 34.87
CA PRO A 33 20.13 0.74 34.63
C PRO A 33 21.10 1.02 33.46
N SER A 34 21.97 0.08 33.14
CA SER A 34 22.97 0.19 32.05
C SER A 34 22.51 -0.38 30.71
N LYS A 35 21.39 -1.12 30.65
CA LYS A 35 20.92 -1.75 29.42
C LYS A 35 20.20 -0.73 28.54
N LYS A 36 20.62 -0.67 27.26
CA LYS A 36 19.96 0.15 26.25
C LYS A 36 18.54 -0.36 25.99
N ARG A 37 17.56 0.56 25.93
CA ARG A 37 16.14 0.27 25.66
C ARG A 37 15.73 0.62 24.23
N CYS A 38 16.64 1.24 23.46
CA CYS A 38 16.45 1.56 22.06
C CYS A 38 16.88 0.37 21.19
N GLY A 39 16.01 -0.09 20.30
CA GLY A 39 16.31 -1.24 19.46
C GLY A 39 15.09 -1.81 18.72
N ILE A 40 15.31 -2.97 18.12
CA ILE A 40 14.31 -3.80 17.47
C ILE A 40 13.86 -4.90 18.42
N TYR A 41 12.60 -5.27 18.37
CA TYR A 41 12.05 -6.35 19.17
C TYR A 41 11.17 -7.28 18.33
N LEU A 42 11.11 -8.53 18.75
CA LEU A 42 10.21 -9.56 18.25
C LEU A 42 9.25 -9.94 19.37
N LEU A 43 7.94 -9.93 19.09
CA LEU A 43 6.91 -10.46 19.98
C LEU A 43 6.37 -11.75 19.39
N TYR A 44 6.12 -12.73 20.24
CA TYR A 44 5.33 -13.90 19.94
C TYR A 44 3.99 -13.79 20.68
N LEU A 45 2.90 -13.94 19.94
CA LEU A 45 1.53 -13.73 20.41
C LEU A 45 0.84 -15.09 20.66
N ASP A 46 -0.20 -15.08 21.47
CA ASP A 46 -1.04 -16.26 21.77
C ASP A 46 -1.74 -16.86 20.53
N SER A 47 -1.88 -16.07 19.46
CA SER A 47 -2.39 -16.49 18.16
C SER A 47 -1.37 -17.22 17.27
N GLU A 48 -0.22 -17.60 17.81
CA GLU A 48 0.92 -18.19 17.07
C GLU A 48 1.52 -17.31 15.98
N HIS A 49 1.29 -16.01 16.07
CA HIS A 49 1.82 -15.01 15.16
C HIS A 49 2.94 -14.20 15.80
N PHE A 50 3.76 -13.63 14.95
CA PHE A 50 4.87 -12.77 15.36
C PHE A 50 4.62 -11.31 15.02
N TYR A 51 5.28 -10.44 15.74
CA TYR A 51 5.33 -9.01 15.44
C TYR A 51 6.75 -8.48 15.59
N VAL A 52 7.31 -7.96 14.53
CA VAL A 52 8.60 -7.23 14.53
C VAL A 52 8.31 -5.74 14.72
N GLY A 53 9.05 -5.07 15.58
CA GLY A 53 8.87 -3.64 15.79
C GLY A 53 10.12 -2.94 16.27
N GLN A 54 10.11 -1.61 16.19
CA GLN A 54 11.17 -0.75 16.68
C GLN A 54 10.70 0.12 17.85
N ALA A 55 11.60 0.47 18.75
CA ALA A 55 11.32 1.37 19.87
C ALA A 55 12.54 2.17 20.29
N LEU A 56 12.31 3.42 20.72
CA LEU A 56 13.29 4.20 21.47
C LEU A 56 13.35 3.76 22.94
N ASP A 57 12.20 3.34 23.48
CA ASP A 57 12.07 2.69 24.78
C ASP A 57 11.15 1.47 24.63
N VAL A 58 11.74 0.29 24.57
CA VAL A 58 11.02 -0.97 24.36
C VAL A 58 10.14 -1.34 25.56
N VAL A 59 10.49 -0.94 26.79
CA VAL A 59 9.67 -1.20 27.97
C VAL A 59 8.33 -0.48 27.88
N ARG A 60 8.36 0.80 27.50
CA ARG A 60 7.15 1.59 27.24
C ARG A 60 6.34 1.01 26.07
N ARG A 61 7.03 0.60 25.01
CA ARG A 61 6.41 0.06 23.80
C ARG A 61 5.73 -1.28 24.05
N PHE A 62 6.36 -2.16 24.84
CA PHE A 62 5.77 -3.43 25.27
C PHE A 62 4.43 -3.22 26.00
N ALA A 63 4.38 -2.28 26.94
CA ALA A 63 3.15 -1.97 27.67
C ALA A 63 2.03 -1.41 26.75
N GLN A 64 2.38 -0.73 25.65
CA GLN A 64 1.41 -0.30 24.63
C GLN A 64 0.87 -1.48 23.84
N HIS A 65 1.76 -2.41 23.41
CA HIS A 65 1.34 -3.61 22.68
C HIS A 65 0.47 -4.55 23.52
N LEU A 66 0.79 -4.72 24.78
CA LEU A 66 -0.02 -5.54 25.68
C LEU A 66 -1.48 -5.06 25.74
N ARG A 67 -1.71 -3.73 25.70
CA ARG A 67 -3.07 -3.14 25.67
C ARG A 67 -3.80 -3.33 24.33
N SER A 68 -3.06 -3.35 23.22
CA SER A 68 -3.64 -3.36 21.86
C SER A 68 -3.70 -4.74 21.22
N LYS A 69 -2.81 -5.65 21.60
CA LYS A 69 -2.67 -6.98 20.98
C LYS A 69 -3.06 -8.13 21.91
N GLY A 70 -3.39 -7.85 23.17
CA GLY A 70 -3.74 -8.89 24.15
C GLY A 70 -2.52 -9.60 24.70
N CYS A 71 -2.54 -10.93 24.75
CA CYS A 71 -1.49 -11.72 25.35
C CYS A 71 -0.21 -11.76 24.50
N ILE A 72 0.90 -11.42 25.13
CA ILE A 72 2.25 -11.57 24.56
C ILE A 72 2.92 -12.69 25.34
N GLU A 73 3.34 -13.75 24.67
CA GLU A 73 3.96 -14.91 25.30
C GLU A 73 5.48 -14.86 25.24
N GLY A 74 6.03 -14.41 24.11
CA GLY A 74 7.48 -14.35 23.91
C GLY A 74 7.96 -12.96 23.56
N PHE A 75 9.18 -12.66 23.96
CA PHE A 75 9.86 -11.38 23.73
C PHE A 75 11.34 -11.62 23.42
N ALA A 76 11.81 -11.02 22.31
CA ALA A 76 13.23 -10.94 22.01
C ALA A 76 13.61 -9.50 21.67
N PHE A 77 14.87 -9.11 21.93
CA PHE A 77 15.29 -7.73 21.75
C PHE A 77 16.73 -7.62 21.24
N LEU A 78 16.92 -6.75 20.26
CA LEU A 78 18.19 -6.39 19.68
C LEU A 78 18.46 -4.89 19.88
N PRO A 79 19.40 -4.49 20.77
CA PRO A 79 19.73 -3.08 20.97
C PRO A 79 20.38 -2.48 19.72
N LEU A 80 19.84 -1.36 19.22
CA LEU A 80 20.36 -0.64 18.06
C LEU A 80 20.28 0.87 18.28
N PRO A 81 21.15 1.66 17.64
CA PRO A 81 21.03 3.11 17.63
C PRO A 81 19.83 3.54 16.80
N GLN A 82 19.19 4.65 17.17
CA GLN A 82 17.98 5.20 16.52
C GLN A 82 18.13 5.33 15.00
N SER A 83 19.30 5.73 14.52
CA SER A 83 19.57 5.93 13.08
C SER A 83 19.49 4.64 12.24
N ARG A 84 19.54 3.46 12.85
CA ARG A 84 19.48 2.15 12.17
C ARG A 84 18.14 1.44 12.32
N LEU A 85 17.22 1.95 13.13
CA LEU A 85 15.98 1.24 13.47
C LEU A 85 15.13 0.94 12.24
N ASP A 86 14.83 1.96 11.44
CA ASP A 86 13.91 1.83 10.29
C ASP A 86 14.44 0.88 9.21
N ALA A 87 15.75 0.95 8.93
CA ALA A 87 16.38 0.05 7.96
C ALA A 87 16.41 -1.40 8.45
N HIS A 88 16.67 -1.60 9.73
CA HIS A 88 16.78 -2.95 10.30
C HIS A 88 15.40 -3.60 10.49
N GLU A 89 14.37 -2.84 10.92
CA GLU A 89 13.00 -3.31 10.99
C GLU A 89 12.52 -3.81 9.61
N ARG A 90 12.73 -3.01 8.56
CA ARG A 90 12.41 -3.41 7.18
C ARG A 90 13.14 -4.68 6.75
N GLN A 91 14.42 -4.79 7.08
CA GLN A 91 15.22 -5.99 6.74
C GLN A 91 14.65 -7.23 7.42
N LEU A 92 14.34 -7.16 8.72
CA LEU A 92 13.81 -8.31 9.46
C LEU A 92 12.41 -8.71 8.98
N ILE A 93 11.54 -7.76 8.67
CA ILE A 93 10.22 -8.06 8.11
C ILE A 93 10.36 -8.77 6.76
N ARG A 94 11.24 -8.31 5.86
CA ARG A 94 11.52 -8.99 4.58
C ARG A 94 12.06 -10.41 4.78
N GLN A 95 12.97 -10.58 5.72
CA GLN A 95 13.53 -11.89 6.04
C GLN A 95 12.44 -12.84 6.55
N ALA A 96 11.57 -12.36 7.45
CA ALA A 96 10.46 -13.13 7.97
C ALA A 96 9.44 -13.48 6.87
N GLU A 97 9.11 -12.55 5.97
CA GLU A 97 8.24 -12.83 4.81
C GLU A 97 8.86 -13.90 3.88
N ALA A 98 10.16 -13.82 3.59
CA ALA A 98 10.86 -14.81 2.75
C ALA A 98 10.89 -16.21 3.37
N GLN A 99 10.86 -16.30 4.69
CA GLN A 99 10.81 -17.55 5.47
C GLN A 99 9.38 -18.00 5.81
N THR A 100 8.37 -17.32 5.28
CA THR A 100 6.94 -17.59 5.55
C THR A 100 6.56 -17.54 7.03
N ILE A 101 7.29 -16.79 7.85
CA ILE A 101 6.99 -16.58 9.26
C ILE A 101 5.69 -15.76 9.37
N PRO A 102 4.67 -16.23 10.14
CA PRO A 102 3.37 -15.56 10.20
C PRO A 102 3.43 -14.27 11.00
N LEU A 103 3.63 -13.13 10.31
CA LEU A 103 3.67 -11.81 10.91
C LEU A 103 2.29 -11.15 10.95
N VAL A 104 1.99 -10.43 12.03
CA VAL A 104 0.82 -9.52 12.11
C VAL A 104 1.19 -8.06 11.84
N ASN A 105 2.38 -7.81 11.32
CA ASN A 105 2.77 -6.49 10.84
C ASN A 105 1.86 -6.03 9.71
N ILE A 106 1.69 -4.72 9.58
CA ILE A 106 1.05 -4.09 8.42
C ILE A 106 2.09 -3.27 7.66
N THR A 107 2.79 -2.42 8.41
CA THR A 107 3.87 -1.59 7.87
C THR A 107 5.06 -2.45 7.46
N HIS A 108 5.65 -2.14 6.33
CA HIS A 108 6.78 -2.83 5.70
C HIS A 108 6.53 -4.26 5.17
N MET A 109 5.39 -4.87 5.43
CA MET A 109 5.03 -6.14 4.77
C MET A 109 4.67 -5.92 3.30
N SER A 110 5.00 -6.88 2.46
CA SER A 110 4.51 -6.92 1.06
C SER A 110 3.13 -7.57 1.00
N VAL A 111 2.96 -8.70 1.67
CA VAL A 111 1.70 -9.45 1.70
C VAL A 111 1.26 -9.64 3.16
N VAL A 112 0.00 -9.37 3.45
CA VAL A 112 -0.62 -9.65 4.76
C VAL A 112 -1.36 -10.98 4.72
N THR A 113 -1.19 -11.77 5.77
CA THR A 113 -1.84 -13.08 5.95
C THR A 113 -3.11 -12.98 6.79
N GLY A 114 -3.96 -14.02 6.74
CA GLY A 114 -5.19 -14.12 7.50
C GLY A 114 -6.35 -13.28 6.95
N GLU A 115 -7.48 -13.34 7.64
CA GLU A 115 -8.70 -12.60 7.29
C GLU A 115 -8.51 -11.09 7.42
N ARG A 116 -9.13 -10.34 6.51
CA ARG A 116 -9.04 -8.89 6.43
C ARG A 116 -10.42 -8.27 6.15
N ASP A 117 -10.57 -7.00 6.52
CA ASP A 117 -11.82 -6.27 6.30
C ASP A 117 -12.26 -6.25 4.82
N LEU A 118 -11.30 -6.29 3.89
CA LEU A 118 -11.60 -6.38 2.46
C LEU A 118 -12.34 -7.68 2.11
N ASP A 119 -12.03 -8.78 2.80
CA ASP A 119 -12.59 -10.09 2.52
C ASP A 119 -14.11 -10.15 2.79
N LEU A 120 -14.63 -9.22 3.61
CA LEU A 120 -16.07 -9.00 3.85
C LEU A 120 -16.79 -8.44 2.63
N LEU A 121 -16.11 -7.65 1.80
CA LEU A 121 -16.68 -7.06 0.58
C LEU A 121 -16.33 -7.88 -0.67
N VAL A 122 -15.15 -8.46 -0.70
CA VAL A 122 -14.59 -9.20 -1.83
C VAL A 122 -14.01 -10.51 -1.31
N PRO A 123 -14.71 -11.64 -1.41
CA PRO A 123 -14.25 -12.95 -0.94
C PRO A 123 -12.91 -13.35 -1.57
N LEU A 124 -12.16 -14.22 -0.88
CA LEU A 124 -10.80 -14.62 -1.29
C LEU A 124 -10.77 -15.28 -2.68
N ASP A 125 -11.74 -16.10 -3.00
CA ASP A 125 -11.86 -16.75 -4.32
C ASP A 125 -12.07 -15.73 -5.46
N GLU A 126 -12.79 -14.65 -5.19
CA GLU A 126 -12.93 -13.53 -6.13
C GLU A 126 -11.61 -12.76 -6.27
N GLN A 127 -10.88 -12.55 -5.16
CA GLN A 127 -9.56 -11.92 -5.18
C GLN A 127 -8.55 -12.75 -6.00
N GLU A 128 -8.53 -14.07 -5.82
CA GLU A 128 -7.68 -14.99 -6.59
C GLU A 128 -8.04 -14.99 -8.08
N SER A 129 -9.33 -15.05 -8.40
CA SER A 129 -9.83 -14.95 -9.77
C SER A 129 -9.44 -13.63 -10.43
N TRP A 130 -9.49 -12.54 -9.69
CA TRP A 130 -9.06 -11.21 -10.14
C TRP A 130 -7.55 -11.17 -10.44
N LEU A 131 -6.72 -11.68 -9.54
CA LEU A 131 -5.27 -11.76 -9.77
C LEU A 131 -4.92 -12.63 -10.99
N ALA A 132 -5.69 -13.70 -11.23
CA ALA A 132 -5.56 -14.53 -12.41
C ALA A 132 -6.06 -13.85 -13.73
N GLY A 133 -6.46 -12.59 -13.67
CA GLY A 133 -6.87 -11.79 -14.84
C GLY A 133 -8.27 -12.09 -15.35
N LYS A 134 -9.12 -12.80 -14.57
CA LYS A 134 -10.50 -13.04 -14.97
C LYS A 134 -11.31 -11.74 -14.91
N PRO A 135 -12.21 -11.49 -15.89
CA PRO A 135 -13.06 -10.32 -15.88
C PRO A 135 -13.92 -10.26 -14.62
N GLN A 136 -14.09 -9.08 -14.05
CA GLN A 136 -15.04 -8.88 -12.95
C GLN A 136 -16.47 -8.89 -13.49
N ALA A 137 -17.38 -9.45 -12.70
CA ALA A 137 -18.80 -9.34 -13.01
C ALA A 137 -19.22 -7.86 -12.99
N LYS A 138 -20.01 -7.45 -13.99
CA LYS A 138 -20.61 -6.11 -13.98
C LYS A 138 -21.51 -5.99 -12.76
N PRO A 139 -21.47 -4.87 -12.04
CA PRO A 139 -22.36 -4.68 -10.91
C PRO A 139 -23.82 -4.72 -11.38
N THR A 140 -24.57 -5.69 -10.86
CA THR A 140 -26.03 -5.75 -11.01
C THR A 140 -26.64 -5.05 -9.81
N GLY A 141 -27.05 -3.79 -9.95
CA GLY A 141 -27.73 -3.08 -8.88
C GLY A 141 -27.44 -1.59 -8.82
N ALA A 142 -28.21 -0.89 -8.01
CA ALA A 142 -28.02 0.53 -7.77
C ALA A 142 -26.65 0.79 -7.12
N ARG A 143 -25.99 1.82 -7.58
CA ARG A 143 -24.73 2.33 -7.05
C ARG A 143 -24.83 2.61 -5.55
N VAL A 144 -23.83 2.24 -4.80
CA VAL A 144 -23.70 2.58 -3.39
C VAL A 144 -23.88 4.08 -3.17
N ILE A 145 -24.50 4.41 -2.06
CA ILE A 145 -24.90 5.72 -1.55
C ILE A 145 -23.97 6.84 -2.01
N VAL A 146 -24.48 7.72 -2.86
CA VAL A 146 -23.82 8.97 -3.21
C VAL A 146 -23.87 9.88 -1.99
N ASP A 147 -22.74 10.19 -1.38
CA ASP A 147 -22.68 11.22 -0.36
C ASP A 147 -22.85 12.60 -1.01
N ASP A 148 -24.09 13.11 -0.99
CA ASP A 148 -24.45 14.43 -1.54
C ASP A 148 -23.62 15.56 -0.93
N ALA A 149 -23.22 15.47 0.35
CA ALA A 149 -22.40 16.47 0.99
C ALA A 149 -21.00 16.48 0.39
N GLN A 150 -20.44 15.30 0.12
CA GLN A 150 -19.13 15.15 -0.51
C GLN A 150 -19.19 15.58 -1.99
N CYS A 151 -20.23 15.24 -2.72
CA CYS A 151 -20.46 15.73 -4.06
C CYS A 151 -20.49 17.26 -4.12
N ARG A 152 -21.24 17.92 -3.23
CA ARG A 152 -21.25 19.38 -3.12
C ARG A 152 -19.86 19.96 -2.80
N ARG A 153 -19.13 19.32 -1.89
CA ARG A 153 -17.78 19.75 -1.48
C ARG A 153 -16.78 19.76 -2.63
N PHE A 154 -16.84 18.77 -3.53
CA PHE A 154 -15.88 18.66 -4.63
C PHE A 154 -16.39 19.19 -5.96
N ASN A 155 -17.65 19.67 -6.04
CA ASN A 155 -18.28 20.11 -7.28
C ASN A 155 -17.45 21.16 -8.03
N SER A 156 -17.01 22.24 -7.40
CA SER A 156 -16.25 23.28 -8.10
C SER A 156 -14.87 22.80 -8.58
N ARG A 157 -14.23 21.87 -7.89
CA ARG A 157 -12.98 21.25 -8.35
C ARG A 157 -13.24 20.37 -9.57
N PHE A 158 -14.28 19.55 -9.52
CA PHE A 158 -14.66 18.68 -10.63
C PHE A 158 -15.05 19.49 -11.86
N GLN A 159 -15.88 20.52 -11.73
CA GLN A 159 -16.24 21.41 -12.84
C GLN A 159 -15.02 22.07 -13.49
N ARG A 160 -14.08 22.56 -12.68
CA ARG A 160 -12.84 23.12 -13.21
C ARG A 160 -11.97 22.08 -13.91
N PHE A 161 -11.92 20.86 -13.41
CA PHE A 161 -11.18 19.76 -14.03
C PHE A 161 -11.84 19.32 -15.33
N SER A 162 -13.16 19.10 -15.34
CA SER A 162 -13.91 18.67 -16.52
C SER A 162 -13.91 19.69 -17.67
N ALA A 163 -13.66 20.96 -17.36
CA ALA A 163 -13.50 22.02 -18.36
C ALA A 163 -12.06 22.09 -18.94
N SER A 164 -11.11 21.27 -18.45
CA SER A 164 -9.73 21.31 -18.96
C SER A 164 -9.60 20.63 -20.32
N LYS A 165 -8.67 21.11 -21.15
CA LYS A 165 -8.43 20.60 -22.52
C LYS A 165 -8.08 19.11 -22.57
N HIS A 166 -7.49 18.57 -21.51
CA HIS A 166 -7.04 17.18 -21.42
C HIS A 166 -8.05 16.26 -20.70
N TYR A 167 -9.21 16.79 -20.28
CA TYR A 167 -10.14 16.03 -19.44
C TYR A 167 -10.52 14.67 -20.03
N ALA A 168 -10.94 14.64 -21.30
CA ALA A 168 -11.39 13.41 -21.95
C ALA A 168 -10.31 12.33 -21.96
N GLN A 169 -9.09 12.68 -22.35
CA GLN A 169 -7.94 11.77 -22.38
C GLN A 169 -7.55 11.27 -20.99
N VAL A 170 -7.46 12.19 -20.03
CA VAL A 170 -7.04 11.89 -18.66
C VAL A 170 -8.10 11.08 -17.92
N LEU A 171 -9.40 11.28 -18.24
CA LEU A 171 -10.51 10.46 -17.74
C LEU A 171 -10.47 9.04 -18.30
N GLU A 172 -10.16 8.87 -19.59
CA GLU A 172 -9.98 7.56 -20.20
C GLU A 172 -8.88 6.74 -19.52
N TRP A 173 -7.73 7.35 -19.24
CA TRP A 173 -6.65 6.70 -18.50
C TRP A 173 -7.06 6.26 -17.10
N LEU A 174 -7.83 7.12 -16.41
CA LEU A 174 -8.39 6.75 -15.10
C LEU A 174 -9.35 5.58 -15.20
N ALA A 175 -10.23 5.57 -16.22
CA ALA A 175 -11.17 4.49 -16.47
C ALA A 175 -10.47 3.14 -16.70
N ILE A 176 -9.47 3.13 -17.59
CA ILE A 176 -8.63 1.95 -17.86
C ILE A 176 -7.93 1.45 -16.58
N TYR A 177 -7.35 2.37 -15.80
CA TYR A 177 -6.68 2.01 -14.57
C TYR A 177 -7.64 1.40 -13.54
N LEU A 178 -8.78 2.04 -13.28
CA LEU A 178 -9.77 1.53 -12.31
C LEU A 178 -10.30 0.16 -12.71
N GLN A 179 -10.54 -0.06 -13.99
CA GLN A 179 -11.03 -1.33 -14.51
C GLN A 179 -10.01 -2.47 -14.36
N ASN A 180 -8.71 -2.19 -14.52
CA ASN A 180 -7.67 -3.21 -14.57
C ASN A 180 -6.88 -3.37 -13.28
N ALA A 181 -6.86 -2.38 -12.39
CA ALA A 181 -6.03 -2.38 -11.20
C ALA A 181 -6.83 -2.39 -9.87
N ILE A 182 -8.08 -1.95 -9.85
CA ILE A 182 -8.89 -1.92 -8.61
C ILE A 182 -9.92 -3.04 -8.63
N ILE A 183 -9.84 -3.93 -7.63
CA ILE A 183 -10.80 -5.03 -7.50
C ILE A 183 -12.16 -4.50 -7.05
N ALA A 184 -13.23 -4.97 -7.71
CA ALA A 184 -14.60 -4.62 -7.41
C ALA A 184 -14.78 -3.12 -7.11
N PRO A 185 -14.37 -2.21 -8.03
CA PRO A 185 -14.19 -0.80 -7.71
C PRO A 185 -15.50 -0.15 -7.20
N TRP A 186 -16.66 -0.64 -7.60
CA TRP A 186 -17.97 -0.17 -7.12
C TRP A 186 -18.28 -0.55 -5.67
N ARG A 187 -17.81 -1.73 -5.21
CA ARG A 187 -18.05 -2.22 -3.84
C ARG A 187 -17.01 -1.69 -2.86
N THR A 188 -15.80 -1.40 -3.36
CA THR A 188 -14.64 -1.03 -2.54
C THR A 188 -14.40 0.49 -2.49
N GLU A 189 -15.20 1.26 -3.25
CA GLU A 189 -15.19 2.73 -3.25
C GLU A 189 -15.37 3.29 -1.84
N TYR A 190 -14.71 4.37 -1.49
CA TYR A 190 -14.65 5.01 -0.18
C TYR A 190 -13.97 4.18 0.93
N SER A 191 -14.21 2.87 0.95
CA SER A 191 -13.68 2.03 2.02
C SER A 191 -12.22 1.69 1.80
N PHE A 192 -11.87 1.24 0.60
CA PHE A 192 -10.52 0.72 0.32
C PHE A 192 -9.74 1.54 -0.70
N TRP A 193 -10.43 2.26 -1.58
CA TRP A 193 -9.80 3.19 -2.50
C TRP A 193 -10.57 4.51 -2.59
N SER A 194 -9.89 5.52 -3.10
CA SER A 194 -10.46 6.84 -3.35
C SER A 194 -9.75 7.52 -4.52
N VAL A 195 -10.43 8.43 -5.20
CA VAL A 195 -9.80 9.33 -6.18
C VAL A 195 -10.00 10.78 -5.76
N SER A 196 -8.91 11.53 -5.66
CA SER A 196 -8.95 12.97 -5.40
C SER A 196 -8.88 13.75 -6.71
N CYS A 197 -9.68 14.80 -6.83
CA CYS A 197 -9.73 15.72 -7.97
C CYS A 197 -9.02 17.02 -7.62
N LEU A 198 -8.06 17.44 -8.43
CA LEU A 198 -7.23 18.63 -8.23
C LEU A 198 -6.78 18.78 -6.76
N PRO A 199 -6.10 17.77 -6.19
CA PRO A 199 -5.66 17.84 -4.80
C PRO A 199 -4.70 19.00 -4.61
N SER A 200 -4.74 19.62 -3.43
CA SER A 200 -3.88 20.76 -3.09
C SER A 200 -2.41 20.36 -3.12
N THR A 201 -1.59 21.15 -3.79
CA THR A 201 -0.14 21.07 -3.76
C THR A 201 0.41 22.33 -3.11
N GLY A 202 1.64 22.29 -2.62
CA GLY A 202 2.30 23.49 -2.08
C GLY A 202 2.34 24.61 -3.10
N SER A 203 2.30 25.86 -2.67
CA SER A 203 2.31 27.04 -3.54
C SER A 203 3.56 27.17 -4.42
N GLN A 204 4.64 26.51 -4.02
CA GLN A 204 5.93 26.47 -4.74
C GLN A 204 6.09 25.19 -5.60
N ALA A 205 5.05 24.35 -5.72
CA ALA A 205 5.16 23.10 -6.46
C ALA A 205 5.20 23.39 -7.97
N ILE A 206 6.19 22.81 -8.65
CA ILE A 206 6.31 22.85 -10.11
C ILE A 206 5.40 21.86 -10.83
N TRP A 207 4.83 20.92 -10.08
CA TRP A 207 3.92 19.88 -10.57
C TRP A 207 2.62 19.88 -9.78
N HIS A 208 1.52 19.92 -10.48
CA HIS A 208 0.18 19.90 -9.91
C HIS A 208 -0.54 18.60 -10.27
N ARG A 209 -1.13 17.95 -9.31
CA ARG A 209 -1.94 16.75 -9.57
C ARG A 209 -3.27 17.14 -10.22
N SER A 210 -3.62 16.48 -11.31
CA SER A 210 -4.96 16.51 -11.91
C SER A 210 -5.89 15.58 -11.12
N TYR A 211 -5.43 14.35 -10.87
CA TYR A 211 -6.05 13.44 -9.92
C TYR A 211 -5.00 12.51 -9.28
N ALA A 212 -5.41 11.87 -8.19
CA ALA A 212 -4.67 10.78 -7.57
C ALA A 212 -5.63 9.68 -7.12
N VAL A 213 -5.39 8.45 -7.56
CA VAL A 213 -6.03 7.23 -7.04
C VAL A 213 -5.22 6.76 -5.84
N ASN A 214 -5.89 6.53 -4.73
CA ASN A 214 -5.25 6.18 -3.47
C ASN A 214 -5.87 4.92 -2.88
N ALA A 215 -5.06 4.08 -2.23
CA ALA A 215 -5.52 3.00 -1.36
C ALA A 215 -4.69 2.98 -0.08
N ALA A 216 -5.28 2.54 1.03
CA ALA A 216 -4.69 2.60 2.37
C ALA A 216 -4.06 3.98 2.65
N VAL A 217 -2.72 4.09 2.65
CA VAL A 217 -1.97 5.33 2.91
C VAL A 217 -1.08 5.76 1.73
N MET A 218 -1.31 5.20 0.53
CA MET A 218 -0.46 5.49 -0.62
C MET A 218 -1.23 5.90 -1.87
N GLU A 219 -0.54 6.66 -2.73
CA GLU A 219 -0.97 6.94 -4.09
C GLU A 219 -0.65 5.72 -4.98
N LEU A 220 -1.63 5.22 -5.71
CA LEU A 220 -1.47 4.12 -6.65
C LEU A 220 -1.22 4.60 -8.07
N PHE A 221 -2.02 5.57 -8.53
CA PHE A 221 -1.94 6.15 -9.86
C PHE A 221 -2.20 7.66 -9.78
N VAL A 222 -1.31 8.44 -10.35
CA VAL A 222 -1.40 9.91 -10.36
C VAL A 222 -1.14 10.42 -11.76
N VAL A 223 -1.99 11.34 -12.20
CA VAL A 223 -1.75 12.16 -13.39
C VAL A 223 -1.71 13.61 -12.98
N GLY A 224 -0.81 14.36 -13.54
CA GLY A 224 -0.62 15.76 -13.22
C GLY A 224 -0.28 16.62 -14.43
N ARG A 225 -0.09 17.89 -14.15
CA ARG A 225 0.30 18.93 -15.12
C ARG A 225 1.42 19.77 -14.56
N TRP A 226 2.21 20.34 -15.41
CA TRP A 226 3.28 21.25 -15.03
C TRP A 226 2.72 22.64 -14.62
N SER A 227 3.42 23.35 -13.75
CA SER A 227 2.97 24.65 -13.22
C SER A 227 2.97 25.75 -14.28
N ASP A 228 3.87 25.67 -15.26
CA ASP A 228 4.00 26.58 -16.40
C ASP A 228 2.99 26.30 -17.52
N GLY A 229 2.14 25.27 -17.35
CA GLY A 229 1.18 24.86 -18.36
C GLY A 229 1.78 24.07 -19.51
N ALA A 230 3.05 23.63 -19.38
CA ALA A 230 3.69 22.79 -20.39
C ALA A 230 2.89 21.52 -20.65
N ASP A 231 2.82 21.13 -21.90
CA ASP A 231 2.31 19.86 -22.38
C ASP A 231 3.49 18.97 -22.77
N PRO A 232 3.37 17.68 -22.63
CA PRO A 232 2.24 16.88 -22.17
C PRO A 232 2.11 16.80 -20.63
N PRO A 233 0.99 16.26 -20.10
CA PRO A 233 0.87 15.95 -18.69
C PRO A 233 1.92 14.91 -18.27
N TRP A 234 2.26 14.87 -16.98
CA TRP A 234 3.08 13.83 -16.37
C TRP A 234 2.20 12.79 -15.66
N ALA A 235 2.73 11.58 -15.47
CA ALA A 235 2.02 10.54 -14.72
C ALA A 235 2.97 9.64 -13.95
N PHE A 236 2.46 8.95 -12.93
CA PHE A 236 3.12 7.78 -12.38
C PHE A 236 2.12 6.70 -11.94
N ILE A 237 2.58 5.46 -11.95
CA ILE A 237 1.88 4.29 -11.45
C ILE A 237 2.81 3.58 -10.46
N ASN A 238 2.31 3.27 -9.26
CA ASN A 238 2.98 2.37 -8.34
C ASN A 238 2.52 0.94 -8.62
N VAL A 239 3.47 0.02 -8.74
CA VAL A 239 3.23 -1.37 -9.13
C VAL A 239 4.07 -2.34 -8.29
N ALA A 240 3.71 -3.63 -8.29
CA ALA A 240 4.46 -4.69 -7.63
C ALA A 240 5.75 -5.00 -8.44
N SER A 241 6.92 -4.75 -7.85
CA SER A 241 8.21 -4.93 -8.52
C SER A 241 8.54 -6.41 -8.77
N ASP A 242 8.19 -7.29 -7.82
CA ASP A 242 8.35 -8.73 -7.96
C ASP A 242 7.61 -9.30 -9.19
N VAL A 243 6.38 -8.85 -9.41
CA VAL A 243 5.58 -9.27 -10.60
C VAL A 243 6.21 -8.78 -11.90
N LEU A 244 6.78 -7.56 -11.92
CA LEU A 244 7.50 -7.07 -13.10
C LEU A 244 8.81 -7.83 -13.35
N GLU A 245 9.56 -8.12 -12.28
CA GLU A 245 10.79 -8.89 -12.37
C GLU A 245 10.53 -10.32 -12.87
N ASP A 246 9.45 -10.96 -12.42
CA ASP A 246 9.03 -12.27 -12.91
C ASP A 246 8.65 -12.24 -14.40
N ALA A 247 7.99 -11.18 -14.86
CA ALA A 247 7.52 -11.06 -16.24
C ALA A 247 8.61 -10.63 -17.23
N PHE A 248 9.50 -9.72 -16.84
CA PHE A 248 10.52 -9.12 -17.72
C PHE A 248 11.96 -9.61 -17.42
N GLY A 249 12.15 -10.40 -16.35
CA GLY A 249 13.48 -10.83 -15.89
C GLY A 249 14.21 -9.79 -15.04
N SER A 250 13.97 -8.49 -15.26
CA SER A 250 14.52 -7.40 -14.44
C SER A 250 13.76 -6.09 -14.64
N LEU A 251 13.85 -5.18 -13.67
CA LEU A 251 13.28 -3.83 -13.80
C LEU A 251 13.93 -3.01 -14.93
N SER A 252 15.20 -3.25 -15.27
CA SER A 252 15.86 -2.58 -16.38
C SER A 252 15.29 -3.00 -17.75
N GLU A 253 14.79 -4.22 -17.88
CA GLU A 253 14.10 -4.66 -19.10
C GLU A 253 12.74 -3.97 -19.27
N VAL A 254 12.04 -3.69 -18.18
CA VAL A 254 10.79 -2.90 -18.22
C VAL A 254 11.05 -1.52 -18.84
N ALA A 255 12.08 -0.79 -18.36
CA ALA A 255 12.44 0.51 -18.90
C ALA A 255 12.86 0.44 -20.38
N ARG A 256 13.58 -0.61 -20.77
CA ARG A 256 14.00 -0.83 -22.15
C ARG A 256 12.82 -1.12 -23.10
N SER A 257 11.84 -1.87 -22.62
CA SER A 257 10.64 -2.24 -23.39
C SER A 257 9.64 -1.07 -23.51
N HIS A 258 9.72 -0.10 -22.63
CA HIS A 258 8.80 1.03 -22.57
C HIS A 258 9.57 2.37 -22.60
N PRO A 259 10.04 2.83 -23.77
CA PRO A 259 10.71 4.13 -23.90
C PRO A 259 9.83 5.27 -23.36
N GLY A 260 10.43 6.16 -22.57
CA GLY A 260 9.74 7.25 -21.86
C GLY A 260 9.27 6.89 -20.45
N LEU A 261 9.54 5.66 -20.00
CA LEU A 261 9.28 5.21 -18.64
C LEU A 261 10.56 5.32 -17.80
N ASP A 262 10.49 6.02 -16.68
CA ASP A 262 11.54 6.05 -15.66
C ASP A 262 11.12 5.22 -14.44
N LEU A 263 12.05 4.40 -13.96
CA LEU A 263 11.86 3.55 -12.79
C LEU A 263 12.50 4.20 -11.57
N SER A 264 11.69 4.93 -10.83
CA SER A 264 12.13 5.62 -9.62
C SER A 264 11.72 4.86 -8.36
N ASN A 265 12.69 4.58 -7.50
CA ASN A 265 12.47 4.05 -6.16
C ASN A 265 12.25 5.17 -5.12
N ASN A 266 12.17 6.44 -5.54
CA ASN A 266 12.18 7.59 -4.65
C ASN A 266 10.89 7.76 -3.81
N ARG A 267 9.83 7.01 -4.10
CA ARG A 267 8.56 7.05 -3.38
C ARG A 267 8.27 5.71 -2.74
N MET A 268 9.08 5.34 -1.77
CA MET A 268 8.82 4.14 -0.99
C MET A 268 7.74 4.41 0.06
N TYR A 269 6.57 3.85 -0.18
CA TYR A 269 5.50 3.85 0.82
C TYR A 269 5.71 2.69 1.79
N ARG A 270 5.77 2.98 3.09
CA ARG A 270 5.97 1.94 4.13
C ARG A 270 4.94 0.83 4.06
N ASP A 271 3.70 1.17 3.71
CA ASP A 271 2.60 0.21 3.60
C ASP A 271 2.65 -0.62 2.31
N ALA A 272 3.45 -0.27 1.32
CA ALA A 272 3.62 -1.08 0.11
C ALA A 272 4.51 -2.31 0.32
N GLY A 273 5.32 -2.30 1.39
CA GLY A 273 6.31 -3.36 1.64
C GLY A 273 7.57 -3.20 0.79
N ALA A 274 8.24 -4.32 0.55
CA ALA A 274 9.52 -4.34 -0.17
C ALA A 274 9.36 -4.31 -1.69
N HIS A 275 8.26 -4.88 -2.18
CA HIS A 275 8.02 -5.14 -3.58
C HIS A 275 7.16 -4.05 -4.21
N GLN A 276 7.69 -2.83 -4.25
CA GLN A 276 7.06 -1.68 -4.90
C GLN A 276 8.08 -0.95 -5.76
N VAL A 277 7.67 -0.56 -6.95
CA VAL A 277 8.39 0.37 -7.82
C VAL A 277 7.44 1.40 -8.39
N THR A 278 7.93 2.61 -8.62
CA THR A 278 7.19 3.67 -9.29
C THR A 278 7.59 3.72 -10.75
N LEU A 279 6.63 3.57 -11.63
CA LEU A 279 6.76 3.82 -13.07
C LEU A 279 6.41 5.29 -13.32
N PHE A 280 7.41 6.13 -13.53
CA PHE A 280 7.23 7.56 -13.76
C PHE A 280 7.34 7.90 -15.24
N MET A 281 6.48 8.78 -15.72
CA MET A 281 6.42 9.30 -17.08
C MET A 281 6.39 10.81 -17.00
N GLU A 282 7.48 11.44 -17.42
CA GLU A 282 7.56 12.91 -17.55
C GLU A 282 6.62 13.41 -18.65
N ASP A 283 6.53 12.62 -19.73
CA ASP A 283 5.55 12.73 -20.80
C ASP A 283 4.58 11.56 -20.76
N ALA A 284 3.34 11.82 -20.33
CA ALA A 284 2.30 10.81 -20.25
C ALA A 284 1.72 10.38 -21.61
N CYS A 285 2.24 10.83 -22.75
CA CYS A 285 1.83 10.31 -24.07
C CYS A 285 2.13 8.83 -24.24
N CYS A 286 3.11 8.28 -23.49
CA CYS A 286 3.38 6.83 -23.48
C CYS A 286 2.40 6.03 -22.59
N LEU A 287 1.61 6.68 -21.73
CA LEU A 287 0.72 6.04 -20.76
C LEU A 287 -0.29 5.05 -21.36
N PRO A 288 -0.94 5.31 -22.52
CA PRO A 288 -1.84 4.32 -23.12
C PRO A 288 -1.17 2.98 -23.40
N ARG A 289 0.08 2.98 -23.88
CA ARG A 289 0.86 1.75 -24.10
C ARG A 289 1.22 1.06 -22.79
N VAL A 290 1.60 1.83 -21.78
CA VAL A 290 1.91 1.31 -20.43
C VAL A 290 0.68 0.67 -19.80
N LEU A 291 -0.49 1.32 -19.91
CA LEU A 291 -1.77 0.80 -19.38
C LEU A 291 -2.30 -0.40 -20.18
N ALA A 292 -1.89 -0.57 -21.43
CA ALA A 292 -2.28 -1.72 -22.26
C ALA A 292 -1.40 -2.95 -22.04
N ASP A 293 -0.22 -2.81 -21.41
CA ASP A 293 0.69 -3.92 -21.14
C ASP A 293 0.14 -4.81 -20.02
N THR A 294 -0.06 -6.10 -20.34
CA THR A 294 -0.68 -7.08 -19.42
C THR A 294 0.16 -7.37 -18.19
N ALA A 295 1.50 -7.34 -18.30
CA ALA A 295 2.39 -7.54 -17.16
C ALA A 295 2.34 -6.33 -16.20
N ILE A 296 2.31 -5.12 -16.75
CA ILE A 296 2.15 -3.89 -15.95
C ILE A 296 0.76 -3.85 -15.30
N GLN A 297 -0.30 -4.23 -16.01
CA GLN A 297 -1.64 -4.36 -15.43
C GLN A 297 -1.66 -5.36 -14.27
N THR A 298 -1.01 -6.52 -14.44
CA THR A 298 -0.91 -7.53 -13.40
C THR A 298 -0.13 -7.03 -12.18
N ALA A 299 0.96 -6.32 -12.41
CA ALA A 299 1.75 -5.71 -11.33
C ALA A 299 0.97 -4.60 -10.60
N ALA A 300 0.19 -3.79 -11.34
CA ALA A 300 -0.65 -2.73 -10.76
C ALA A 300 -1.78 -3.32 -9.90
N ARG A 301 -2.54 -4.34 -10.43
CA ARG A 301 -3.62 -5.00 -9.68
C ARG A 301 -3.09 -5.73 -8.45
N THR A 302 -1.93 -6.36 -8.55
CA THR A 302 -1.31 -7.06 -7.43
C THR A 302 -0.94 -6.09 -6.31
N LEU A 303 -0.29 -4.97 -6.62
CA LEU A 303 0.04 -3.97 -5.60
C LEU A 303 -1.23 -3.36 -4.98
N ALA A 304 -2.20 -2.98 -5.81
CA ALA A 304 -3.45 -2.39 -5.34
C ALA A 304 -4.18 -3.34 -4.35
N LEU A 305 -4.32 -4.61 -4.71
CA LEU A 305 -4.94 -5.61 -3.82
C LEU A 305 -4.15 -5.81 -2.53
N ARG A 306 -2.82 -5.97 -2.60
CA ARG A 306 -1.95 -6.10 -1.42
C ARG A 306 -2.14 -4.94 -0.45
N VAL A 307 -2.25 -3.73 -0.98
CA VAL A 307 -2.42 -2.50 -0.18
C VAL A 307 -3.84 -2.40 0.38
N MET A 308 -4.87 -2.71 -0.41
CA MET A 308 -6.28 -2.70 0.03
C MET A 308 -6.53 -3.74 1.13
N ARG A 309 -5.90 -4.89 1.08
CA ARG A 309 -5.99 -5.91 2.15
C ARG A 309 -5.41 -5.47 3.49
N LYS A 310 -4.55 -4.46 3.52
CA LYS A 310 -3.91 -3.99 4.77
C LYS A 310 -4.83 -3.17 5.64
N ARG A 311 -5.60 -2.29 5.03
CA ARG A 311 -6.53 -1.39 5.73
C ARG A 311 -7.42 -0.61 4.77
N ALA A 312 -8.48 -0.01 5.33
CA ALA A 312 -9.26 1.01 4.67
C ALA A 312 -8.42 2.23 4.25
N THR A 313 -8.84 2.95 3.22
CA THR A 313 -8.17 4.17 2.79
C THR A 313 -8.36 5.33 3.77
N ILE A 314 -7.28 5.99 4.14
CA ILE A 314 -7.34 7.21 4.97
C ILE A 314 -7.77 8.44 4.15
N TYR A 315 -7.84 8.31 2.84
CA TYR A 315 -8.11 9.40 1.89
C TYR A 315 -9.59 9.52 1.52
N ALA A 316 -10.49 8.73 2.12
CA ALA A 316 -11.94 8.79 1.86
C ALA A 316 -12.50 10.23 1.92
N LYS A 317 -12.04 11.05 2.88
CA LYS A 317 -12.44 12.46 3.00
C LYS A 317 -12.04 13.37 1.84
N TYR A 318 -11.13 12.92 0.98
CA TYR A 318 -10.67 13.64 -0.22
C TYR A 318 -11.22 13.04 -1.51
N HIS A 319 -12.03 12.00 -1.41
CA HIS A 319 -12.63 11.33 -2.54
C HIS A 319 -13.59 12.26 -3.29
N CYS A 320 -13.49 12.27 -4.62
CA CYS A 320 -14.36 13.02 -5.52
C CYS A 320 -15.32 12.06 -6.23
N PRO A 321 -16.57 11.91 -5.77
CA PRO A 321 -17.50 10.95 -6.33
C PRO A 321 -17.81 11.18 -7.81
N GLN A 322 -17.92 12.46 -8.22
CA GLN A 322 -18.21 12.80 -9.62
C GLN A 322 -17.12 12.29 -10.56
N LEU A 323 -15.84 12.40 -10.15
CA LEU A 323 -14.72 11.91 -10.96
C LEU A 323 -14.67 10.37 -10.99
N ALA A 324 -14.86 9.73 -9.83
CA ALA A 324 -14.94 8.27 -9.75
C ALA A 324 -16.03 7.74 -10.66
N HIS A 325 -17.21 8.33 -10.57
CA HIS A 325 -18.37 7.94 -11.34
C HIS A 325 -18.17 8.16 -12.86
N ALA A 326 -17.64 9.31 -13.25
CA ALA A 326 -17.35 9.57 -14.66
C ALA A 326 -16.37 8.53 -15.24
N ALA A 327 -15.35 8.13 -14.48
CA ALA A 327 -14.37 7.15 -14.92
C ALA A 327 -14.94 5.73 -14.97
N LEU A 328 -15.71 5.33 -13.96
CA LEU A 328 -16.34 4.00 -13.92
C LEU A 328 -17.41 3.84 -15.01
N ASP A 329 -18.15 4.92 -15.34
CA ASP A 329 -19.12 4.90 -16.45
C ASP A 329 -18.41 4.85 -17.82
N ALA A 330 -17.25 5.52 -17.96
CA ALA A 330 -16.46 5.47 -19.20
C ALA A 330 -15.83 4.09 -19.44
N ALA A 331 -15.46 3.36 -18.40
CA ALA A 331 -14.93 2.00 -18.48
C ALA A 331 -15.94 0.96 -19.03
N HIS A 332 -17.23 1.29 -19.08
CA HIS A 332 -18.30 0.40 -19.52
C HIS A 332 -18.88 0.73 -20.90
N LYS A 333 -18.35 1.76 -21.58
CA LYS A 333 -18.68 2.10 -22.97
C LYS A 333 -17.72 1.41 -23.94
#